data_19dc9e20bffabbef4fa9d51d878d1355
#
_entry.id   19dc9e20bffabbef4fa9d51d878d1355
#
_cell.length_a   1.000
_cell.length_b   1.000
_cell.length_c   1.000
_cell.angle_alpha   90.00
_cell.angle_beta   90.00
_cell.angle_gamma   90.00
#
_symmetry.space_group_name_H-M   'P 1'
#
loop_
_entity.id
_entity.type
_entity.pdbx_description
1 polymer ?
#
loop_
_entity_poly.entity_id
_entity_poly.type
_entity_poly.pdbx_seq_one_letter_code
_entity_poly.pdbx_strand_id
1 'polypeptide(L)'
;MNLLFYSLSVVFILLHNGVSGVGSDEVSVMEGDSVTLYTGVQTIKQYDIKWYFKDTRIAQINGDLNKFCTDVQCNEGTERFRDRLKLDHQTGSLTITNITNTHSGLYEVKIITSRVSGNIFNVSVHGVSAAERDEVKRKSVKEGESVTIDPGVIKKPSDVMMWYFNEARIAEITGDQSQICTDDQCKERFRDRLKLNHQTGSLIITHTTNTHSGEYKLQMIIINSTFSITRVKRFSVSVIDVPGSALSPGAVAGIVVGVILLVSAVVGAAGAVIYYRHHENNAPPVQQDDADDPPADPNAIHMENMAHPGDADNPPAETL
;
A
#
# COMPACT_ATOMS: atom_id res chain seq x y z
N MET A 1 6.39 -9.58 -40.51
CA MET A 1 5.81 -10.62 -39.63
C MET A 1 4.89 -9.91 -38.69
N ASN A 2 3.57 -10.14 -38.86
CA ASN A 2 2.51 -9.25 -38.41
C ASN A 2 2.25 -9.35 -36.90
N LEU A 3 2.43 -8.25 -36.19
CA LEU A 3 1.90 -8.06 -34.83
C LEU A 3 0.44 -7.63 -34.96
N LEU A 4 -0.43 -8.58 -34.72
CA LEU A 4 -1.86 -8.36 -34.58
C LEU A 4 -2.13 -7.63 -33.26
N PHE A 5 -2.44 -6.35 -33.35
CA PHE A 5 -3.09 -5.58 -32.30
C PHE A 5 -4.50 -6.18 -32.09
N TYR A 6 -4.68 -6.98 -31.05
CA TYR A 6 -6.01 -7.29 -30.56
C TYR A 6 -6.58 -6.06 -29.86
N SER A 7 -7.27 -5.25 -30.62
CA SER A 7 -8.27 -4.33 -30.12
C SER A 7 -9.31 -5.16 -29.36
N LEU A 8 -9.45 -4.93 -28.05
CA LEU A 8 -10.52 -5.49 -27.22
C LEU A 8 -11.86 -4.91 -27.68
N SER A 9 -12.43 -5.46 -28.74
CA SER A 9 -13.83 -5.26 -29.06
C SER A 9 -14.64 -6.14 -28.12
N VAL A 10 -15.11 -5.57 -27.03
CA VAL A 10 -16.15 -6.19 -26.20
C VAL A 10 -17.42 -6.17 -27.03
N VAL A 11 -17.72 -7.28 -27.68
CA VAL A 11 -18.98 -7.48 -28.40
C VAL A 11 -20.08 -7.74 -27.39
N PHE A 12 -20.82 -6.70 -27.03
CA PHE A 12 -22.07 -6.83 -26.30
C PHE A 12 -23.17 -7.22 -27.31
N ILE A 13 -23.55 -8.47 -27.31
CA ILE A 13 -24.78 -8.94 -27.96
C ILE A 13 -25.93 -8.69 -26.96
N LEU A 14 -26.61 -7.55 -27.10
CA LEU A 14 -27.88 -7.30 -26.43
C LEU A 14 -29.02 -7.67 -27.36
N LEU A 15 -29.54 -8.87 -27.19
CA LEU A 15 -30.89 -9.21 -27.64
C LEU A 15 -31.89 -8.71 -26.61
N HIS A 16 -32.41 -7.53 -26.79
CA HIS A 16 -33.57 -7.05 -26.04
C HIS A 16 -34.73 -6.82 -26.96
N ASN A 17 -35.66 -7.77 -26.95
CA ASN A 17 -37.03 -7.54 -27.39
C ASN A 17 -37.75 -6.73 -26.34
N GLY A 18 -38.27 -5.59 -26.78
CA GLY A 18 -38.86 -4.51 -26.12
C GLY A 18 -39.90 -4.75 -25.04
N VAL A 19 -39.98 -3.84 -24.15
CA VAL A 19 -41.21 -3.16 -23.69
C VAL A 19 -40.73 -1.87 -23.06
N SER A 20 -41.23 -0.74 -23.58
CA SER A 20 -40.94 0.60 -23.07
C SER A 20 -41.67 0.81 -21.74
N GLY A 21 -41.05 0.39 -20.65
CA GLY A 21 -41.27 0.99 -19.37
C GLY A 21 -40.05 1.89 -19.15
N VAL A 22 -40.25 3.19 -18.94
CA VAL A 22 -39.17 4.11 -18.54
C VAL A 22 -38.75 3.74 -17.12
N GLY A 23 -37.97 2.67 -17.00
CA GLY A 23 -37.29 2.33 -15.76
C GLY A 23 -36.05 3.20 -15.65
N SER A 24 -35.79 3.74 -14.48
CA SER A 24 -34.49 4.39 -14.20
C SER A 24 -33.50 3.32 -13.73
N ASP A 25 -32.28 3.42 -14.26
CA ASP A 25 -31.15 2.61 -13.75
C ASP A 25 -30.61 3.24 -12.45
N GLU A 26 -30.57 2.45 -11.38
CA GLU A 26 -30.02 2.88 -10.11
C GLU A 26 -28.49 2.72 -10.11
N VAL A 27 -27.78 3.84 -9.96
CA VAL A 27 -26.31 3.89 -9.97
C VAL A 27 -25.81 4.35 -8.61
N SER A 28 -25.25 3.41 -7.85
CA SER A 28 -24.63 3.69 -6.54
C SER A 28 -23.12 3.76 -6.69
N VAL A 29 -22.52 4.92 -6.37
CA VAL A 29 -21.11 5.22 -6.61
C VAL A 29 -20.52 5.93 -5.40
N MET A 30 -19.24 5.72 -5.14
CA MET A 30 -18.53 6.40 -4.05
C MET A 30 -17.95 7.73 -4.51
N GLU A 31 -17.86 8.67 -3.61
CA GLU A 31 -17.22 9.95 -3.88
C GLU A 31 -15.74 9.74 -4.27
N GLY A 32 -15.32 10.44 -5.34
CA GLY A 32 -13.98 10.26 -5.92
C GLY A 32 -13.90 9.25 -7.07
N ASP A 33 -14.87 8.34 -7.20
CA ASP A 33 -14.96 7.43 -8.35
C ASP A 33 -15.25 8.20 -9.65
N SER A 34 -15.15 7.51 -10.78
CA SER A 34 -15.68 7.98 -12.06
C SER A 34 -16.79 7.03 -12.52
N VAL A 35 -17.85 7.60 -13.07
CA VAL A 35 -18.98 6.82 -13.60
C VAL A 35 -19.13 7.09 -15.09
N THR A 36 -19.32 6.03 -15.88
CA THR A 36 -19.67 6.11 -17.30
C THR A 36 -21.08 5.59 -17.48
N LEU A 37 -21.97 6.44 -17.98
CA LEU A 37 -23.35 6.14 -18.30
C LEU A 37 -23.44 5.83 -19.80
N TYR A 38 -23.93 4.63 -20.15
CA TYR A 38 -23.97 4.16 -21.53
C TYR A 38 -25.24 4.60 -22.23
N THR A 39 -25.12 4.99 -23.48
CA THR A 39 -26.27 5.29 -24.36
C THR A 39 -26.94 4.03 -24.91
N GLY A 40 -26.20 2.91 -24.93
CA GLY A 40 -26.60 1.70 -25.66
C GLY A 40 -26.44 1.81 -27.19
N VAL A 41 -25.87 2.90 -27.69
CA VAL A 41 -25.63 3.12 -29.12
C VAL A 41 -24.22 2.70 -29.49
N GLN A 42 -24.08 1.99 -30.63
CA GLN A 42 -22.76 1.54 -31.11
C GLN A 42 -22.02 2.61 -31.93
N THR A 43 -22.74 3.54 -32.57
CA THR A 43 -22.15 4.62 -33.35
C THR A 43 -23.10 5.80 -33.43
N ILE A 44 -22.57 7.02 -33.29
CA ILE A 44 -23.36 8.27 -33.28
C ILE A 44 -23.43 8.99 -34.64
N LYS A 45 -22.88 8.46 -35.73
CA LYS A 45 -22.74 9.14 -37.01
C LYS A 45 -24.02 9.78 -37.55
N GLN A 46 -25.20 9.38 -37.06
CA GLN A 46 -26.53 9.85 -37.50
C GLN A 46 -27.41 10.29 -36.32
N TYR A 47 -26.83 10.47 -35.14
CA TYR A 47 -27.60 10.78 -33.93
C TYR A 47 -27.22 12.17 -33.38
N ASP A 48 -28.18 12.89 -32.82
CA ASP A 48 -27.99 14.00 -31.92
C ASP A 48 -28.25 13.46 -30.50
N ILE A 49 -27.21 13.43 -29.66
CA ILE A 49 -27.27 12.90 -28.32
C ILE A 49 -27.14 14.06 -27.35
N LYS A 50 -28.12 14.18 -26.44
CA LYS A 50 -28.17 15.24 -25.43
C LYS A 50 -28.26 14.60 -24.03
N TRP A 51 -27.35 15.03 -23.15
CA TRP A 51 -27.34 14.65 -21.75
C TRP A 51 -27.89 15.78 -20.89
N TYR A 52 -28.77 15.43 -19.99
CA TYR A 52 -29.39 16.35 -19.04
C TYR A 52 -29.10 15.88 -17.61
N PHE A 53 -28.96 16.82 -16.69
CA PHE A 53 -28.95 16.63 -15.25
C PHE A 53 -30.04 17.51 -14.65
N LYS A 54 -31.03 16.87 -13.99
CA LYS A 54 -32.20 17.61 -13.42
C LYS A 54 -32.76 18.62 -14.43
N ASP A 55 -33.12 18.18 -15.62
CA ASP A 55 -33.68 18.97 -16.72
C ASP A 55 -32.73 20.00 -17.37
N THR A 56 -31.54 20.21 -16.83
CA THR A 56 -30.53 21.11 -17.40
C THR A 56 -29.59 20.35 -18.32
N ARG A 57 -29.43 20.80 -19.56
CA ARG A 57 -28.51 20.17 -20.51
C ARG A 57 -27.06 20.39 -20.08
N ILE A 58 -26.31 19.29 -19.89
CA ILE A 58 -24.91 19.30 -19.45
C ILE A 58 -23.92 18.90 -20.54
N ALA A 59 -24.36 18.16 -21.57
CA ALA A 59 -23.49 17.76 -22.68
C ALA A 59 -24.32 17.48 -23.93
N GLN A 60 -23.70 17.60 -25.10
CA GLN A 60 -24.31 17.29 -26.38
C GLN A 60 -23.25 16.90 -27.39
N ILE A 61 -23.57 15.90 -28.21
CA ILE A 61 -22.79 15.54 -29.39
C ILE A 61 -23.74 15.49 -30.60
N ASN A 62 -23.35 16.15 -31.69
CA ASN A 62 -24.06 16.13 -32.95
C ASN A 62 -23.04 16.01 -34.08
N GLY A 63 -22.95 14.84 -34.68
CA GLY A 63 -21.87 14.50 -35.60
C GLY A 63 -20.49 14.74 -34.97
N ASP A 64 -19.67 15.59 -35.55
CA ASP A 64 -18.33 15.91 -35.08
C ASP A 64 -18.27 17.01 -33.99
N LEU A 65 -19.43 17.59 -33.63
CA LEU A 65 -19.51 18.70 -32.68
C LEU A 65 -19.86 18.21 -31.29
N ASN A 66 -18.89 18.32 -30.38
CA ASN A 66 -19.10 18.09 -28.96
C ASN A 66 -19.25 19.40 -28.21
N LYS A 67 -20.24 19.48 -27.36
CA LYS A 67 -20.46 20.59 -26.43
C LYS A 67 -20.55 20.04 -25.03
N PHE A 68 -19.71 20.56 -24.13
CA PHE A 68 -19.69 20.21 -22.71
C PHE A 68 -20.00 21.41 -21.85
N CYS A 69 -20.41 21.16 -20.63
CA CYS A 69 -20.40 22.14 -19.57
C CYS A 69 -18.98 22.43 -19.07
N THR A 70 -18.07 22.82 -19.95
CA THR A 70 -16.68 23.15 -19.62
C THR A 70 -16.41 24.64 -19.60
N ASP A 71 -17.29 25.44 -20.22
CA ASP A 71 -17.11 26.87 -20.42
C ASP A 71 -18.35 27.69 -20.05
N VAL A 72 -18.27 29.01 -20.33
CA VAL A 72 -19.26 30.06 -20.14
C VAL A 72 -20.66 29.73 -20.71
N GLN A 73 -20.78 28.63 -21.45
CA GLN A 73 -22.03 28.19 -22.08
C GLN A 73 -22.85 27.21 -21.21
N CYS A 74 -22.33 26.80 -20.03
CA CYS A 74 -23.14 26.07 -19.10
C CYS A 74 -24.17 26.97 -18.45
N ASN A 75 -25.40 26.48 -18.39
CA ASN A 75 -26.46 27.17 -17.67
C ASN A 75 -26.11 27.28 -16.18
N GLU A 76 -26.64 28.29 -15.51
CA GLU A 76 -26.51 28.46 -14.07
C GLU A 76 -26.79 27.16 -13.32
N GLY A 77 -25.92 26.80 -12.36
CA GLY A 77 -26.05 25.58 -11.55
C GLY A 77 -25.37 24.35 -12.12
N THR A 78 -24.65 24.46 -13.26
CA THR A 78 -23.90 23.32 -13.85
C THR A 78 -22.38 23.42 -13.69
N GLU A 79 -21.88 24.42 -12.97
CA GLU A 79 -20.46 24.68 -12.72
C GLU A 79 -19.76 23.50 -12.04
N ARG A 80 -20.53 22.66 -11.29
CA ARG A 80 -20.06 21.42 -10.65
C ARG A 80 -19.48 20.42 -11.64
N PHE A 81 -19.87 20.49 -12.93
CA PHE A 81 -19.42 19.60 -13.99
C PHE A 81 -18.18 20.09 -14.73
N ARG A 82 -17.67 21.28 -14.41
CA ARG A 82 -16.49 21.84 -15.08
C ARG A 82 -15.32 20.86 -14.99
N ASP A 83 -14.70 20.58 -16.14
CA ASP A 83 -13.55 19.67 -16.30
C ASP A 83 -13.79 18.22 -15.84
N ARG A 84 -15.05 17.85 -15.58
CA ARG A 84 -15.41 16.52 -15.08
C ARG A 84 -16.15 15.65 -16.08
N LEU A 85 -16.63 16.23 -17.19
CA LEU A 85 -17.37 15.49 -18.20
C LEU A 85 -16.47 15.08 -19.35
N LYS A 86 -16.67 13.85 -19.81
CA LYS A 86 -16.10 13.32 -21.06
C LYS A 86 -17.20 12.61 -21.83
N LEU A 87 -17.30 12.86 -23.13
CA LEU A 87 -18.17 12.13 -24.04
C LEU A 87 -17.34 11.20 -24.91
N ASP A 88 -17.78 9.96 -25.03
CA ASP A 88 -17.24 9.05 -26.01
C ASP A 88 -17.72 9.45 -27.41
N HIS A 89 -16.77 9.69 -28.33
CA HIS A 89 -17.06 10.17 -29.69
C HIS A 89 -17.73 9.11 -30.59
N GLN A 90 -17.68 7.85 -30.19
CA GLN A 90 -18.28 6.76 -30.97
C GLN A 90 -19.68 6.43 -30.47
N THR A 91 -19.86 6.34 -29.17
CA THR A 91 -21.10 5.88 -28.54
C THR A 91 -21.94 6.99 -27.94
N GLY A 92 -21.35 8.19 -27.71
CA GLY A 92 -22.01 9.28 -27.02
C GLY A 92 -22.19 9.03 -25.52
N SER A 93 -21.57 7.97 -24.96
CA SER A 93 -21.64 7.67 -23.53
C SER A 93 -20.96 8.76 -22.71
N LEU A 94 -21.56 9.11 -21.57
CA LEU A 94 -21.10 10.19 -20.71
C LEU A 94 -20.30 9.64 -19.54
N THR A 95 -19.07 10.12 -19.38
CA THR A 95 -18.26 9.86 -18.19
C THR A 95 -18.18 11.10 -17.30
N ILE A 96 -18.47 10.92 -16.01
CA ILE A 96 -18.30 11.93 -14.96
C ILE A 96 -17.12 11.49 -14.11
N THR A 97 -16.05 12.27 -14.11
CA THR A 97 -14.81 11.96 -13.39
C THR A 97 -14.78 12.60 -12.01
N ASN A 98 -14.18 11.90 -11.03
CA ASN A 98 -14.03 12.39 -9.66
C ASN A 98 -15.35 12.91 -9.07
N ILE A 99 -16.38 12.04 -9.10
CA ILE A 99 -17.75 12.37 -8.70
C ILE A 99 -17.83 12.79 -7.23
N THR A 100 -18.70 13.74 -6.91
CA THR A 100 -18.94 14.23 -5.55
C THR A 100 -20.43 14.20 -5.22
N ASN A 101 -20.81 14.38 -3.96
CA ASN A 101 -22.21 14.41 -3.53
C ASN A 101 -23.08 15.39 -4.33
N THR A 102 -22.48 16.48 -4.82
CA THR A 102 -23.22 17.49 -5.63
C THR A 102 -23.66 16.98 -6.99
N HIS A 103 -23.10 15.85 -7.45
CA HIS A 103 -23.47 15.18 -8.70
C HIS A 103 -24.57 14.13 -8.53
N SER A 104 -25.09 13.91 -7.30
CA SER A 104 -26.23 13.03 -7.09
C SER A 104 -27.49 13.60 -7.73
N GLY A 105 -28.24 12.75 -8.39
CA GLY A 105 -29.51 13.10 -9.03
C GLY A 105 -29.80 12.34 -10.29
N LEU A 106 -30.84 12.80 -11.01
CA LEU A 106 -31.29 12.18 -12.25
C LEU A 106 -30.46 12.68 -13.42
N TYR A 107 -29.98 11.73 -14.21
CA TYR A 107 -29.36 11.95 -15.51
C TYR A 107 -30.25 11.36 -16.59
N GLU A 108 -30.54 12.11 -17.61
CA GLU A 108 -31.32 11.66 -18.76
C GLU A 108 -30.49 11.82 -20.04
N VAL A 109 -30.45 10.78 -20.86
CA VAL A 109 -29.93 10.86 -22.21
C VAL A 109 -31.07 10.84 -23.19
N LYS A 110 -31.08 11.79 -24.15
CA LYS A 110 -31.98 11.81 -25.30
C LYS A 110 -31.19 11.55 -26.58
N ILE A 111 -31.58 10.48 -27.26
CA ILE A 111 -31.00 10.04 -28.53
C ILE A 111 -32.02 10.40 -29.60
N ILE A 112 -31.70 11.38 -30.44
CA ILE A 112 -32.59 11.96 -31.40
C ILE A 112 -32.19 11.48 -32.79
N THR A 113 -33.10 10.74 -33.39
CA THR A 113 -33.05 10.26 -34.78
C THR A 113 -34.34 10.73 -35.47
N SER A 114 -34.95 9.88 -36.31
CA SER A 114 -36.36 10.05 -36.73
C SER A 114 -37.34 9.86 -35.54
N ARG A 115 -36.89 9.24 -34.47
CA ARG A 115 -37.60 9.08 -33.20
C ARG A 115 -36.70 9.55 -32.06
N VAL A 116 -37.31 9.88 -30.93
CA VAL A 116 -36.57 10.16 -29.69
C VAL A 116 -36.61 8.91 -28.80
N SER A 117 -35.44 8.46 -28.37
CA SER A 117 -35.27 7.40 -27.38
C SER A 117 -34.27 7.86 -26.32
N GLY A 118 -34.15 7.15 -25.23
CA GLY A 118 -33.16 7.48 -24.18
C GLY A 118 -33.30 6.61 -22.96
N ASN A 119 -32.42 6.85 -21.99
CA ASN A 119 -32.39 6.19 -20.71
C ASN A 119 -32.34 7.24 -19.59
N ILE A 120 -32.80 6.84 -18.40
CA ILE A 120 -32.74 7.63 -17.17
C ILE A 120 -31.88 6.88 -16.16
N PHE A 121 -30.96 7.61 -15.51
CA PHE A 121 -30.09 7.09 -14.47
C PHE A 121 -30.32 7.87 -13.19
N ASN A 122 -30.60 7.19 -12.09
CA ASN A 122 -30.64 7.78 -10.77
C ASN A 122 -29.30 7.55 -10.08
N VAL A 123 -28.44 8.56 -10.06
CA VAL A 123 -27.10 8.48 -9.52
C VAL A 123 -27.10 8.90 -8.05
N SER A 124 -26.72 7.99 -7.17
CA SER A 124 -26.55 8.22 -5.74
C SER A 124 -25.06 8.17 -5.39
N VAL A 125 -24.51 9.29 -4.96
CA VAL A 125 -23.11 9.38 -4.56
C VAL A 125 -23.02 9.24 -3.03
N HIS A 126 -22.26 8.26 -2.58
CA HIS A 126 -22.01 8.02 -1.17
C HIS A 126 -20.71 8.69 -0.75
N GLY A 127 -20.78 9.53 0.26
CA GLY A 127 -19.61 10.18 0.84
C GLY A 127 -18.68 9.14 1.46
N VAL A 128 -17.40 9.27 1.19
CA VAL A 128 -16.32 8.65 1.96
C VAL A 128 -15.68 9.74 2.80
N SER A 129 -15.22 9.40 4.01
CA SER A 129 -14.48 10.39 4.80
C SER A 129 -13.25 10.87 4.02
N ALA A 130 -12.85 12.11 4.20
CA ALA A 130 -11.62 12.62 3.56
C ALA A 130 -10.40 11.73 3.90
N ALA A 131 -10.37 11.21 5.14
CA ALA A 131 -9.33 10.27 5.57
C ALA A 131 -9.35 8.96 4.78
N GLU A 132 -10.51 8.40 4.46
CA GLU A 132 -10.62 7.16 3.68
C GLU A 132 -10.36 7.37 2.18
N ARG A 133 -10.65 8.58 1.66
CA ARG A 133 -10.44 8.91 0.25
C ARG A 133 -8.95 9.01 -0.10
N ASP A 134 -8.18 9.65 0.77
CA ASP A 134 -6.76 9.92 0.58
C ASP A 134 -5.87 8.90 1.32
N GLU A 135 -6.48 7.86 1.91
CA GLU A 135 -5.76 6.83 2.62
C GLU A 135 -4.91 6.00 1.65
N VAL A 136 -3.64 6.37 1.55
CA VAL A 136 -2.64 5.49 0.98
C VAL A 136 -2.36 4.38 1.99
N LYS A 137 -2.89 3.19 1.73
CA LYS A 137 -2.63 2.02 2.58
C LYS A 137 -1.15 1.69 2.55
N ARG A 138 -0.47 1.92 3.67
CA ARG A 138 0.96 1.67 3.82
C ARG A 138 1.21 0.24 4.25
N LYS A 139 2.16 -0.41 3.60
CA LYS A 139 2.67 -1.74 3.96
C LYS A 139 4.19 -1.72 4.03
N SER A 140 4.72 -2.19 5.15
CA SER A 140 6.15 -2.40 5.32
C SER A 140 6.43 -3.90 5.32
N VAL A 141 7.49 -4.31 4.65
CA VAL A 141 7.92 -5.70 4.52
C VAL A 141 9.44 -5.75 4.61
N LYS A 142 10.00 -6.79 5.20
CA LYS A 142 11.45 -6.99 5.23
C LYS A 142 11.94 -7.50 3.88
N GLU A 143 13.16 -7.12 3.52
CA GLU A 143 13.79 -7.64 2.29
C GLU A 143 13.83 -9.18 2.32
N GLY A 144 13.50 -9.79 1.17
CA GLY A 144 13.41 -11.25 1.01
C GLY A 144 12.05 -11.84 1.40
N GLU A 145 11.22 -11.16 2.19
CA GLU A 145 9.86 -11.61 2.52
C GLU A 145 8.88 -11.34 1.36
N SER A 146 7.67 -11.86 1.49
CA SER A 146 6.59 -11.62 0.52
C SER A 146 5.58 -10.62 1.07
N VAL A 147 5.06 -9.75 0.21
CA VAL A 147 3.99 -8.81 0.55
C VAL A 147 2.75 -9.09 -0.30
N THR A 148 1.59 -9.08 0.34
CA THR A 148 0.29 -9.17 -0.34
C THR A 148 -0.40 -7.82 -0.26
N ILE A 149 -0.76 -7.26 -1.41
CA ILE A 149 -1.56 -6.05 -1.53
C ILE A 149 -2.98 -6.46 -1.84
N ASP A 150 -3.82 -6.39 -0.82
CA ASP A 150 -5.23 -6.77 -0.91
C ASP A 150 -6.09 -5.54 -1.23
N PRO A 151 -6.86 -5.56 -2.33
CA PRO A 151 -7.78 -4.49 -2.66
C PRO A 151 -8.92 -4.31 -1.65
N GLY A 152 -9.24 -5.32 -0.84
CA GLY A 152 -10.34 -5.29 0.12
C GLY A 152 -11.71 -5.13 -0.56
N VAL A 153 -11.90 -5.77 -1.70
CA VAL A 153 -13.15 -5.75 -2.47
C VAL A 153 -13.45 -7.14 -3.01
N ILE A 154 -14.72 -7.39 -3.28
CA ILE A 154 -15.15 -8.63 -3.96
C ILE A 154 -15.16 -8.36 -5.45
N LYS A 155 -14.32 -9.07 -6.21
CA LYS A 155 -14.30 -9.01 -7.67
C LYS A 155 -15.48 -9.81 -8.24
N LYS A 156 -16.23 -9.21 -9.18
CA LYS A 156 -17.21 -9.93 -10.00
C LYS A 156 -16.55 -10.42 -11.29
N PRO A 157 -17.11 -11.46 -11.94
CA PRO A 157 -16.54 -11.98 -13.19
C PRO A 157 -16.41 -10.94 -14.32
N SER A 158 -17.33 -9.97 -14.38
CA SER A 158 -17.32 -8.88 -15.37
C SER A 158 -16.33 -7.75 -15.06
N ASP A 159 -15.81 -7.68 -13.82
CA ASP A 159 -14.96 -6.58 -13.42
C ASP A 159 -13.55 -6.70 -14.01
N VAL A 160 -12.99 -5.56 -14.37
CA VAL A 160 -11.59 -5.44 -14.82
C VAL A 160 -10.77 -4.83 -13.71
N MET A 161 -9.61 -5.42 -13.43
CA MET A 161 -8.68 -4.91 -12.43
C MET A 161 -7.30 -4.73 -13.06
N MET A 162 -6.74 -3.53 -12.94
CA MET A 162 -5.41 -3.19 -13.48
C MET A 162 -4.52 -2.68 -12.35
N TRP A 163 -3.37 -3.32 -12.18
CA TRP A 163 -2.34 -2.92 -11.24
C TRP A 163 -1.25 -2.14 -11.94
N TYR A 164 -0.84 -1.06 -11.31
CA TYR A 164 0.24 -0.18 -11.76
C TYR A 164 1.28 -0.06 -10.66
N PHE A 165 2.53 0.07 -11.05
CA PHE A 165 3.65 0.43 -10.21
C PHE A 165 4.33 1.67 -10.81
N ASN A 166 4.37 2.76 -10.05
CA ASN A 166 4.90 4.05 -10.54
C ASN A 166 4.36 4.40 -11.94
N GLU A 167 3.04 4.34 -12.13
CA GLU A 167 2.28 4.59 -13.36
C GLU A 167 2.47 3.56 -14.48
N ALA A 168 3.41 2.62 -14.41
CA ALA A 168 3.53 1.53 -15.36
C ALA A 168 2.58 0.38 -15.00
N ARG A 169 1.83 -0.15 -15.99
CA ARG A 169 0.93 -1.29 -15.77
C ARG A 169 1.73 -2.57 -15.59
N ILE A 170 1.55 -3.23 -14.44
CA ILE A 170 2.28 -4.45 -14.08
C ILE A 170 1.43 -5.71 -14.10
N ALA A 171 0.11 -5.60 -13.93
CA ALA A 171 -0.79 -6.74 -13.99
C ALA A 171 -2.22 -6.32 -14.34
N GLU A 172 -2.98 -7.25 -14.93
CA GLU A 172 -4.38 -7.05 -15.32
C GLU A 172 -5.17 -8.34 -15.15
N ILE A 173 -6.43 -8.22 -14.71
CA ILE A 173 -7.43 -9.28 -14.74
C ILE A 173 -8.62 -8.78 -15.53
N THR A 174 -9.00 -9.52 -16.57
CA THR A 174 -10.20 -9.28 -17.37
C THR A 174 -10.95 -10.59 -17.50
N GLY A 175 -12.12 -10.69 -16.87
CA GLY A 175 -12.84 -11.96 -16.78
C GLY A 175 -12.02 -13.00 -16.03
N ASP A 176 -11.81 -14.15 -16.70
CA ASP A 176 -11.00 -15.27 -16.20
C ASP A 176 -9.54 -15.24 -16.69
N GLN A 177 -9.18 -14.21 -17.46
CA GLN A 177 -7.82 -14.04 -17.98
C GLN A 177 -7.02 -13.07 -17.12
N SER A 178 -5.72 -13.37 -16.96
CA SER A 178 -4.78 -12.45 -16.34
C SER A 178 -3.53 -12.32 -17.16
N GLN A 179 -2.92 -11.14 -17.07
CA GLN A 179 -1.63 -10.83 -17.65
C GLN A 179 -0.76 -10.21 -16.57
N ILE A 180 0.49 -10.62 -16.51
CA ILE A 180 1.49 -10.08 -15.58
C ILE A 180 2.71 -9.69 -16.39
N CYS A 181 3.24 -8.50 -16.17
CA CYS A 181 4.46 -7.98 -16.80
C CYS A 181 4.51 -8.21 -18.32
N THR A 182 3.68 -7.47 -19.05
CA THR A 182 3.63 -7.56 -20.53
C THR A 182 4.80 -6.81 -21.19
N ASP A 183 5.39 -5.81 -20.52
CA ASP A 183 6.53 -5.05 -21.01
C ASP A 183 7.86 -5.50 -20.35
N ASP A 184 8.97 -5.13 -21.00
CA ASP A 184 10.30 -5.60 -20.60
C ASP A 184 10.78 -4.94 -19.30
N GLN A 185 10.41 -3.69 -19.03
CA GLN A 185 10.80 -3.01 -17.79
C GLN A 185 10.16 -3.68 -16.56
N CYS A 186 8.90 -4.08 -16.67
CA CYS A 186 8.24 -4.84 -15.63
C CYS A 186 8.90 -6.21 -15.43
N LYS A 187 9.17 -6.94 -16.52
CA LYS A 187 9.84 -8.25 -16.48
C LYS A 187 11.21 -8.16 -15.82
N GLU A 188 11.99 -7.14 -16.13
CA GLU A 188 13.31 -6.94 -15.53
C GLU A 188 13.22 -6.66 -14.04
N ARG A 189 12.29 -5.79 -13.61
CA ARG A 189 12.12 -5.39 -12.21
C ARG A 189 11.56 -6.48 -11.34
N PHE A 190 10.47 -7.09 -11.78
CA PHE A 190 9.74 -8.06 -10.97
C PHE A 190 10.09 -9.51 -11.28
N ARG A 191 10.59 -9.80 -12.49
CA ARG A 191 10.87 -11.17 -12.97
C ARG A 191 9.65 -12.08 -12.68
N ASP A 192 9.87 -13.25 -12.06
CA ASP A 192 8.80 -14.19 -11.69
C ASP A 192 8.25 -13.97 -10.27
N ARG A 193 8.42 -12.76 -9.71
CA ARG A 193 8.07 -12.45 -8.33
C ARG A 193 6.65 -11.96 -8.15
N LEU A 194 5.95 -11.57 -9.22
CA LEU A 194 4.55 -11.18 -9.16
C LEU A 194 3.63 -12.38 -9.29
N LYS A 195 2.64 -12.43 -8.41
CA LYS A 195 1.51 -13.35 -8.50
C LYS A 195 0.22 -12.56 -8.32
N LEU A 196 -0.82 -13.00 -9.00
CA LEU A 196 -2.12 -12.35 -9.00
C LEU A 196 -3.19 -13.36 -8.59
N ASN A 197 -3.96 -13.03 -7.56
CA ASN A 197 -5.08 -13.85 -7.14
C ASN A 197 -6.32 -13.48 -7.98
N HIS A 198 -6.79 -14.39 -8.79
CA HIS A 198 -7.93 -14.17 -9.69
C HIS A 198 -9.27 -13.94 -8.99
N GLN A 199 -9.45 -14.49 -7.79
CA GLN A 199 -10.70 -14.39 -7.05
C GLN A 199 -10.81 -13.06 -6.32
N THR A 200 -9.72 -12.62 -5.69
CA THR A 200 -9.70 -11.40 -4.87
C THR A 200 -9.10 -10.20 -5.60
N GLY A 201 -8.38 -10.42 -6.70
CA GLY A 201 -7.60 -9.38 -7.36
C GLY A 201 -6.36 -8.94 -6.59
N SER A 202 -5.99 -9.64 -5.51
CA SER A 202 -4.82 -9.30 -4.69
C SER A 202 -3.52 -9.52 -5.47
N LEU A 203 -2.61 -8.56 -5.36
CA LEU A 203 -1.26 -8.64 -5.91
C LEU A 203 -0.29 -9.14 -4.85
N ILE A 204 0.49 -10.17 -5.17
CA ILE A 204 1.49 -10.75 -4.27
C ILE A 204 2.86 -10.55 -4.90
N ILE A 205 3.79 -10.00 -4.12
CA ILE A 205 5.19 -9.82 -4.52
C ILE A 205 6.03 -10.73 -3.63
N THR A 206 6.69 -11.71 -4.23
CA THR A 206 7.54 -12.66 -3.50
C THR A 206 9.00 -12.22 -3.53
N HIS A 207 9.77 -12.57 -2.48
CA HIS A 207 11.19 -12.22 -2.37
C HIS A 207 11.44 -10.74 -2.67
N THR A 208 10.78 -9.87 -1.91
CA THR A 208 10.87 -8.41 -2.09
C THR A 208 12.30 -7.90 -1.97
N THR A 209 12.62 -6.89 -2.77
CA THR A 209 13.87 -6.13 -2.71
C THR A 209 13.56 -4.65 -2.65
N ASN A 210 14.54 -3.82 -2.31
CA ASN A 210 14.38 -2.36 -2.25
C ASN A 210 13.81 -1.75 -3.53
N THR A 211 14.06 -2.38 -4.69
CA THR A 211 13.53 -1.93 -5.99
C THR A 211 12.00 -2.07 -6.11
N HIS A 212 11.36 -2.85 -5.23
CA HIS A 212 9.91 -3.01 -5.17
C HIS A 212 9.22 -2.01 -4.22
N SER A 213 9.99 -1.15 -3.54
CA SER A 213 9.45 -0.04 -2.77
C SER A 213 8.87 1.02 -3.72
N GLY A 214 7.68 1.53 -3.41
CA GLY A 214 7.04 2.53 -4.23
C GLY A 214 5.53 2.57 -4.11
N GLU A 215 4.89 3.32 -5.01
CA GLU A 215 3.45 3.43 -5.10
C GLU A 215 2.87 2.35 -6.02
N TYR A 216 1.90 1.61 -5.50
CA TYR A 216 1.08 0.67 -6.25
C TYR A 216 -0.33 1.25 -6.38
N LYS A 217 -0.84 1.32 -7.60
CA LYS A 217 -2.16 1.82 -7.91
C LYS A 217 -2.99 0.70 -8.50
N LEU A 218 -4.15 0.45 -7.91
CA LEU A 218 -5.18 -0.41 -8.45
C LEU A 218 -6.27 0.42 -9.09
N GLN A 219 -6.53 0.20 -10.36
CA GLN A 219 -7.71 0.69 -11.05
C GLN A 219 -8.69 -0.46 -11.27
N MET A 220 -9.91 -0.29 -10.77
CA MET A 220 -10.99 -1.27 -10.94
C MET A 220 -12.07 -0.66 -11.82
N ILE A 221 -12.56 -1.43 -12.79
CA ILE A 221 -13.73 -1.08 -13.59
C ILE A 221 -14.82 -2.08 -13.26
N ILE A 222 -15.84 -1.61 -12.56
CA ILE A 222 -17.02 -2.38 -12.18
C ILE A 222 -18.03 -2.20 -13.31
N ILE A 223 -18.35 -3.28 -14.03
CA ILE A 223 -19.14 -3.22 -15.26
C ILE A 223 -20.57 -3.72 -15.00
N ASN A 224 -21.54 -2.89 -15.38
CA ASN A 224 -22.96 -3.22 -15.49
C ASN A 224 -23.41 -3.06 -16.94
N SER A 225 -24.64 -3.50 -17.25
CA SER A 225 -25.18 -3.43 -18.62
C SER A 225 -25.34 -2.01 -19.17
N THR A 226 -25.67 -1.05 -18.31
CA THR A 226 -26.02 0.33 -18.69
C THR A 226 -25.04 1.38 -18.20
N PHE A 227 -24.11 1.01 -17.31
CA PHE A 227 -23.07 1.88 -16.78
C PHE A 227 -21.83 1.10 -16.34
N SER A 228 -20.75 1.84 -16.12
CA SER A 228 -19.58 1.31 -15.39
C SER A 228 -19.07 2.31 -14.37
N ILE A 229 -18.40 1.80 -13.34
CA ILE A 229 -17.78 2.62 -12.30
C ILE A 229 -16.28 2.32 -12.30
N THR A 230 -15.46 3.36 -12.42
CA THR A 230 -14.01 3.25 -12.28
C THR A 230 -13.58 3.76 -10.91
N ARG A 231 -12.98 2.89 -10.13
CA ARG A 231 -12.44 3.17 -8.78
C ARG A 231 -10.93 3.03 -8.77
N VAL A 232 -10.26 3.94 -8.08
CA VAL A 232 -8.80 3.91 -7.92
C VAL A 232 -8.47 3.77 -6.44
N LYS A 233 -7.57 2.80 -6.11
CA LYS A 233 -6.97 2.66 -4.78
C LYS A 233 -5.47 2.76 -4.88
N ARG A 234 -4.83 3.41 -3.89
CA ARG A 234 -3.39 3.58 -3.82
C ARG A 234 -2.82 2.87 -2.60
N PHE A 235 -1.65 2.28 -2.77
CA PHE A 235 -0.92 1.57 -1.75
C PHE A 235 0.55 2.01 -1.81
N SER A 236 1.17 2.21 -0.66
CA SER A 236 2.60 2.45 -0.56
C SER A 236 3.26 1.23 0.07
N VAL A 237 4.20 0.63 -0.64
CA VAL A 237 5.01 -0.49 -0.14
C VAL A 237 6.41 0.03 0.18
N SER A 238 6.89 -0.24 1.38
CA SER A 238 8.24 0.05 1.83
C SER A 238 8.94 -1.25 2.19
N VAL A 239 9.97 -1.58 1.44
CA VAL A 239 10.86 -2.71 1.76
C VAL A 239 11.95 -2.20 2.69
N ILE A 240 12.08 -2.83 3.84
CA ILE A 240 13.00 -2.44 4.90
C ILE A 240 14.17 -3.40 4.88
N ASP A 241 15.38 -2.87 4.72
CA ASP A 241 16.60 -3.64 4.96
C ASP A 241 16.61 -4.05 6.43
N VAL A 242 16.66 -5.35 6.68
CA VAL A 242 17.04 -5.83 8.00
C VAL A 242 18.56 -5.77 8.03
N PRO A 243 19.19 -4.88 8.82
CA PRO A 243 20.62 -5.00 9.05
C PRO A 243 20.85 -6.42 9.52
N GLY A 244 21.51 -7.20 8.69
CA GLY A 244 21.71 -8.61 8.98
C GLY A 244 22.30 -8.75 10.38
N SER A 245 21.57 -9.40 11.28
CA SER A 245 22.10 -9.94 12.53
C SER A 245 23.07 -11.11 12.27
N ALA A 246 23.51 -11.28 11.05
CA ALA A 246 24.68 -12.09 10.73
C ALA A 246 25.87 -11.31 11.28
N LEU A 247 26.29 -11.69 12.51
CA LEU A 247 27.61 -11.33 13.02
C LEU A 247 28.61 -11.51 11.87
N SER A 248 29.35 -10.47 11.52
CA SER A 248 30.33 -10.57 10.46
C SER A 248 31.21 -11.81 10.71
N PRO A 249 31.70 -12.51 9.69
CA PRO A 249 32.59 -13.67 9.90
C PRO A 249 33.72 -13.36 10.88
N GLY A 250 34.18 -12.12 10.92
CA GLY A 250 35.16 -11.63 11.91
C GLY A 250 34.61 -11.55 13.32
N ALA A 251 33.35 -11.15 13.52
CA ALA A 251 32.73 -11.10 14.84
C ALA A 251 32.46 -12.52 15.38
N VAL A 252 32.03 -13.45 14.53
CA VAL A 252 31.87 -14.86 14.91
C VAL A 252 33.23 -15.48 15.26
N ALA A 253 34.27 -15.24 14.47
CA ALA A 253 35.63 -15.68 14.77
C ALA A 253 36.14 -15.08 16.08
N GLY A 254 35.90 -13.80 16.34
CA GLY A 254 36.26 -13.12 17.58
C GLY A 254 35.58 -13.72 18.81
N ILE A 255 34.29 -14.02 18.73
CA ILE A 255 33.54 -14.67 19.82
C ILE A 255 34.07 -16.08 20.07
N VAL A 256 34.30 -16.88 19.04
CA VAL A 256 34.83 -18.25 19.19
C VAL A 256 36.22 -18.21 19.81
N VAL A 257 37.14 -17.36 19.36
CA VAL A 257 38.46 -17.22 19.94
C VAL A 257 38.37 -16.73 21.39
N GLY A 258 37.52 -15.75 21.68
CA GLY A 258 37.29 -15.27 23.05
C GLY A 258 36.80 -16.35 23.99
N VAL A 259 35.86 -17.18 23.58
CA VAL A 259 35.36 -18.32 24.38
C VAL A 259 36.48 -19.36 24.62
N ILE A 260 37.27 -19.69 23.59
CA ILE A 260 38.39 -20.64 23.74
C ILE A 260 39.41 -20.12 24.74
N LEU A 261 39.76 -18.83 24.68
CA LEU A 261 40.70 -18.20 25.61
C LEU A 261 40.18 -18.21 27.06
N LEU A 262 38.90 -17.92 27.28
CA LEU A 262 38.27 -17.96 28.58
C LEU A 262 38.26 -19.39 29.16
N VAL A 263 37.90 -20.37 28.36
CA VAL A 263 37.92 -21.77 28.80
C VAL A 263 39.33 -22.23 29.12
N SER A 264 40.32 -21.84 28.31
CA SER A 264 41.73 -22.16 28.55
C SER A 264 42.26 -21.52 29.84
N ALA A 265 41.85 -20.27 30.12
CA ALA A 265 42.24 -19.61 31.37
C ALA A 265 41.64 -20.30 32.61
N VAL A 266 40.35 -20.70 32.54
CA VAL A 266 39.69 -21.41 33.64
C VAL A 266 40.32 -22.78 33.89
N VAL A 267 40.62 -23.55 32.85
CA VAL A 267 41.30 -24.85 32.97
C VAL A 267 42.71 -24.66 33.49
N GLY A 268 43.45 -23.64 33.02
CA GLY A 268 44.79 -23.33 33.54
C GLY A 268 44.78 -22.95 35.01
N ALA A 269 43.83 -22.13 35.47
CA ALA A 269 43.67 -21.74 36.87
C ALA A 269 43.30 -22.96 37.74
N ALA A 270 42.37 -23.82 37.29
CA ALA A 270 42.02 -25.06 38.01
C ALA A 270 43.20 -25.99 38.10
N GLY A 271 43.97 -26.15 37.03
CA GLY A 271 45.20 -26.96 37.02
C GLY A 271 46.26 -26.44 38.00
N ALA A 272 46.45 -25.10 38.04
CA ALA A 272 47.36 -24.48 38.98
C ALA A 272 46.93 -24.68 40.45
N VAL A 273 45.64 -24.56 40.77
CA VAL A 273 45.12 -24.81 42.12
C VAL A 273 45.31 -26.26 42.52
N ILE A 274 45.10 -27.22 41.63
CA ILE A 274 45.31 -28.64 41.90
C ILE A 274 46.81 -28.92 42.11
N TYR A 275 47.66 -28.30 41.27
CA TYR A 275 49.13 -28.45 41.40
C TYR A 275 49.64 -27.93 42.72
N TYR A 276 49.21 -26.72 43.15
CA TYR A 276 49.61 -26.12 44.44
C TYR A 276 49.11 -26.94 45.62
N ARG A 277 47.86 -27.44 45.61
CA ARG A 277 47.33 -28.32 46.66
C ARG A 277 48.07 -29.66 46.74
N HIS A 278 48.50 -30.20 45.61
CA HIS A 278 49.28 -31.45 45.61
C HIS A 278 50.71 -31.23 46.17
N HIS A 279 51.28 -30.04 45.90
CA HIS A 279 52.60 -29.68 46.39
C HIS A 279 52.61 -29.39 47.89
N GLU A 280 51.58 -28.80 48.44
CA GLU A 280 51.41 -28.49 49.86
C GLU A 280 51.21 -29.76 50.70
N ASN A 281 50.55 -30.78 50.15
CA ASN A 281 50.36 -32.07 50.84
C ASN A 281 51.59 -32.97 50.81
N ASN A 282 52.65 -32.63 50.07
CA ASN A 282 53.89 -33.39 49.98
C ASN A 282 55.10 -32.68 50.60
N ALA A 283 54.90 -31.59 51.37
CA ALA A 283 55.98 -30.96 52.11
C ALA A 283 56.34 -31.77 53.35
N PRO A 284 57.65 -32.05 53.61
CA PRO A 284 58.05 -32.79 54.80
C PRO A 284 57.82 -31.96 56.07
N PRO A 285 57.55 -32.59 57.23
CA PRO A 285 57.27 -31.88 58.48
C PRO A 285 58.49 -31.11 58.96
N VAL A 286 58.31 -29.78 59.17
CA VAL A 286 59.32 -28.93 59.80
C VAL A 286 59.32 -29.23 61.28
N GLN A 287 60.49 -29.65 61.81
CA GLN A 287 60.78 -29.82 63.25
C GLN A 287 60.71 -28.45 63.94
N GLN A 288 59.99 -28.39 65.02
CA GLN A 288 59.83 -27.34 65.96
C GLN A 288 61.02 -27.39 66.94
N ASP A 289 61.88 -26.38 66.91
CA ASP A 289 62.85 -26.17 67.99
C ASP A 289 62.39 -24.98 68.86
N ASP A 290 62.18 -25.29 70.11
CA ASP A 290 61.90 -24.40 71.25
C ASP A 290 63.09 -23.52 71.53
N ALA A 291 62.88 -22.24 71.82
CA ALA A 291 63.64 -21.51 72.86
C ALA A 291 63.13 -20.06 73.04
N ASP A 292 62.66 -19.88 74.24
CA ASP A 292 62.86 -18.78 75.20
C ASP A 292 62.34 -17.38 74.91
N ASP A 293 61.40 -17.03 75.76
CA ASP A 293 60.98 -15.71 76.29
C ASP A 293 61.99 -15.14 77.25
N PRO A 294 61.98 -13.92 77.81
CA PRO A 294 61.33 -12.58 77.53
C PRO A 294 62.33 -11.36 77.72
N PRO A 295 62.07 -10.14 78.09
CA PRO A 295 60.91 -9.54 78.75
C PRO A 295 60.45 -8.18 78.21
N ALA A 296 59.33 -7.71 78.76
CA ALA A 296 58.60 -6.46 78.65
C ALA A 296 59.37 -5.18 79.02
N ASP A 297 58.93 -4.10 78.55
CA ASP A 297 58.39 -2.97 79.34
C ASP A 297 58.20 -1.68 78.47
N PRO A 298 57.63 -0.63 79.02
CA PRO A 298 56.41 -0.04 78.46
C PRO A 298 56.64 1.48 78.18
N ASN A 299 55.65 2.06 77.61
CA ASN A 299 55.13 3.45 77.69
C ASN A 299 54.57 3.89 76.35
N ALA A 300 53.31 3.92 76.25
CA ALA A 300 52.31 4.85 76.71
C ALA A 300 52.21 6.13 75.87
N ILE A 301 50.94 6.44 75.70
CA ILE A 301 50.33 7.74 75.53
C ILE A 301 49.99 8.14 74.12
N HIS A 302 48.71 7.99 73.79
CA HIS A 302 47.60 8.93 73.87
C HIS A 302 47.62 10.08 72.83
N MET A 303 46.60 10.19 72.13
CA MET A 303 45.62 11.25 71.93
C MET A 303 45.03 11.09 70.50
N GLU A 304 43.85 10.75 70.43
CA GLU A 304 42.58 11.49 70.56
C GLU A 304 42.34 12.53 69.45
N ASN A 305 41.34 12.22 68.77
CA ASN A 305 40.16 13.10 68.53
C ASN A 305 40.06 14.01 67.30
N MET A 306 38.91 13.95 66.86
CA MET A 306 37.91 14.93 66.30
C MET A 306 37.89 15.08 64.82
N ALA A 307 36.81 14.70 64.30
CA ALA A 307 35.46 15.22 64.21
C ALA A 307 35.08 15.66 62.79
N HIS A 308 34.05 15.13 62.35
CA HIS A 308 33.01 15.61 61.42
C HIS A 308 32.64 17.10 61.71
N PRO A 309 31.80 17.78 60.92
CA PRO A 309 30.93 17.43 59.77
C PRO A 309 30.69 18.62 58.80
N GLY A 310 29.74 18.42 57.92
CA GLY A 310 28.90 19.50 57.37
C GLY A 310 28.80 19.46 55.85
N ASP A 311 27.78 19.02 55.36
CA ASP A 311 26.41 19.49 55.04
C ASP A 311 26.29 20.41 53.84
N ALA A 312 25.33 19.99 53.06
CA ALA A 312 24.31 20.77 52.35
C ALA A 312 24.81 21.55 51.09
N ASP A 313 24.17 21.60 49.96
CA ASP A 313 22.76 21.73 49.67
C ASP A 313 22.51 21.53 48.15
N ASN A 314 21.39 20.99 47.87
CA ASN A 314 20.61 21.03 46.60
C ASN A 314 19.76 22.33 46.63
N PRO A 315 18.93 22.62 45.64
CA PRO A 315 18.89 22.80 44.17
C PRO A 315 18.49 24.26 43.81
N PRO A 316 17.70 24.66 42.80
CA PRO A 316 16.70 24.04 41.96
C PRO A 316 16.66 24.49 40.45
N ALA A 317 15.84 23.81 39.73
CA ALA A 317 14.90 24.08 38.64
C ALA A 317 14.79 25.51 38.05
N GLU A 318 14.58 25.63 36.76
CA GLU A 318 13.40 26.09 36.01
C GLU A 318 13.70 26.56 34.59
N THR A 319 12.86 26.08 33.71
CA THR A 319 12.09 26.70 32.61
C THR A 319 12.79 27.57 31.57
N LEU A 320 12.70 27.14 30.34
CA LEU A 320 11.82 27.71 29.30
C LEU A 320 11.73 26.73 28.12
#